data_b485f644488267d730e44f539cb3e522
#
_entry.id   b485f644488267d730e44f539cb3e522
#
_cell.length_a   1.000
_cell.length_b   1.000
_cell.length_c   1.000
_cell.angle_alpha   90.00
_cell.angle_beta   90.00
_cell.angle_gamma   90.00
#
_symmetry.space_group_name_H-M   'P 1'
#
loop_
_entity.id
_entity.type
_entity.pdbx_description
1 polymer ?
#
loop_
_entity_poly.entity_id
_entity_poly.type
_entity_poly.pdbx_seq_one_letter_code
_entity_poly.pdbx_strand_id
1 'polypeptide(L)'
;MTNKKLDLNLIQTFLIAAEYQSYTKAAEHLGVTQPAVNASIRRLEALIEYQLFTKVGRSISLTSRGQNLLPKLRQALCMVENALSISPQFKVYCSEVFSGSLSSINNVSVHEAVATKNLLLELLHQQKIALIIDSIKSDDSTLVNEVIHEEPSVVVCRKTHPRINGQINTKQFFKEKHCVLTDEWAVNQTTNHNQYLNNVQVETVASSLSGVVLNVIESDNIAIIPHSFAMKWKEQLDLQVIDLPIESNLVTYHFIYHKREKNNLHHKRIRNNIKETLKPFYKS
;
A
#
# COMPACT_ATOMS: atom_id res chain seq x y z
N MET A 1 19.31 25.93 -30.66
CA MET A 1 18.44 24.96 -29.91
C MET A 1 17.04 25.11 -30.47
N THR A 2 16.61 24.19 -31.31
CA THR A 2 15.26 24.18 -31.90
C THR A 2 14.25 23.93 -30.78
N ASN A 3 13.35 24.90 -30.61
CA ASN A 3 12.27 24.84 -29.61
C ASN A 3 11.25 23.74 -30.02
N LYS A 4 11.63 22.48 -29.85
CA LYS A 4 10.76 21.33 -30.15
C LYS A 4 9.65 21.31 -29.08
N LYS A 5 8.49 21.82 -29.43
CA LYS A 5 7.32 21.88 -28.55
C LYS A 5 6.82 20.47 -28.26
N LEU A 6 6.94 20.01 -27.03
CA LEU A 6 6.43 18.70 -26.60
C LEU A 6 4.89 18.76 -26.54
N ASP A 7 4.26 17.82 -27.25
CA ASP A 7 2.81 17.62 -27.23
C ASP A 7 2.48 16.48 -26.27
N LEU A 8 1.69 16.74 -25.23
CA LEU A 8 1.31 15.75 -24.22
C LEU A 8 0.53 14.56 -24.82
N ASN A 9 -0.18 14.76 -25.92
CA ASN A 9 -0.88 13.69 -26.64
C ASN A 9 0.09 12.61 -27.16
N LEU A 10 1.33 12.98 -27.49
CA LEU A 10 2.35 12.02 -27.89
C LEU A 10 2.74 11.09 -26.73
N ILE A 11 2.81 11.64 -25.50
CA ILE A 11 3.09 10.88 -24.29
C ILE A 11 1.95 9.90 -24.02
N GLN A 12 0.71 10.38 -24.05
CA GLN A 12 -0.46 9.52 -23.82
C GLN A 12 -0.53 8.39 -24.84
N THR A 13 -0.31 8.69 -26.13
CA THR A 13 -0.28 7.68 -27.19
C THR A 13 0.81 6.63 -26.95
N PHE A 14 2.01 7.05 -26.52
CA PHE A 14 3.09 6.13 -26.17
C PHE A 14 2.74 5.20 -24.99
N LEU A 15 2.15 5.73 -23.92
CA LEU A 15 1.76 4.96 -22.73
C LEU A 15 0.71 3.91 -23.07
N ILE A 16 -0.31 4.27 -23.84
CA ILE A 16 -1.37 3.36 -24.27
C ILE A 16 -0.82 2.29 -25.24
N ALA A 17 0.04 2.68 -26.20
CA ALA A 17 0.68 1.71 -27.09
C ALA A 17 1.57 0.71 -26.34
N ALA A 18 2.26 1.14 -25.29
CA ALA A 18 3.07 0.28 -24.44
C ALA A 18 2.23 -0.71 -23.62
N GLU A 19 1.08 -0.28 -23.12
CA GLU A 19 0.16 -1.10 -22.34
C GLU A 19 -0.47 -2.22 -23.19
N TYR A 20 -0.99 -1.87 -24.37
CA TYR A 20 -1.64 -2.84 -25.27
C TYR A 20 -0.66 -3.63 -26.14
N GLN A 21 0.61 -3.26 -26.22
CA GLN A 21 1.63 -3.83 -27.11
C GLN A 21 1.16 -3.98 -28.58
N SER A 22 0.25 -3.07 -28.99
CA SER A 22 -0.42 -3.09 -30.28
C SER A 22 -0.88 -1.70 -30.68
N TYR A 23 -0.45 -1.21 -31.84
CA TYR A 23 -0.92 0.08 -32.37
C TYR A 23 -2.42 0.06 -32.73
N THR A 24 -2.94 -1.09 -33.18
CA THR A 24 -4.37 -1.23 -33.50
C THR A 24 -5.23 -1.10 -32.25
N LYS A 25 -4.92 -1.89 -31.18
CA LYS A 25 -5.66 -1.79 -29.91
C LYS A 25 -5.51 -0.44 -29.25
N ALA A 26 -4.34 0.18 -29.34
CA ALA A 26 -4.11 1.54 -28.83
C ALA A 26 -4.98 2.56 -29.59
N ALA A 27 -5.13 2.41 -30.91
CA ALA A 27 -5.97 3.27 -31.74
C ALA A 27 -7.45 3.13 -31.37
N GLU A 28 -7.94 1.90 -31.19
CA GLU A 28 -9.30 1.61 -30.71
C GLU A 28 -9.56 2.28 -29.34
N HIS A 29 -8.64 2.13 -28.39
CA HIS A 29 -8.75 2.72 -27.07
C HIS A 29 -8.80 4.25 -27.10
N LEU A 30 -7.96 4.87 -27.96
CA LEU A 30 -7.86 6.34 -28.09
C LEU A 30 -8.94 6.95 -29.00
N GLY A 31 -9.76 6.14 -29.67
CA GLY A 31 -10.76 6.59 -30.62
C GLY A 31 -10.15 7.24 -31.87
N VAL A 32 -8.96 6.84 -32.30
CA VAL A 32 -8.23 7.35 -33.47
C VAL A 32 -7.90 6.21 -34.45
N THR A 33 -7.31 6.55 -35.60
CA THR A 33 -6.86 5.56 -36.57
C THR A 33 -5.47 5.00 -36.22
N GLN A 34 -5.19 3.75 -36.56
CA GLN A 34 -3.87 3.13 -36.36
C GLN A 34 -2.72 3.90 -37.04
N PRO A 35 -2.87 4.48 -38.28
CA PRO A 35 -1.88 5.38 -38.84
C PRO A 35 -1.61 6.62 -37.99
N ALA A 36 -2.63 7.19 -37.32
CA ALA A 36 -2.46 8.34 -36.44
C ALA A 36 -1.62 7.99 -35.18
N VAL A 37 -1.88 6.83 -34.57
CA VAL A 37 -1.04 6.29 -33.47
C VAL A 37 0.41 6.16 -33.93
N ASN A 38 0.64 5.50 -35.08
CA ASN A 38 1.97 5.31 -35.62
C ASN A 38 2.70 6.62 -35.90
N ALA A 39 2.00 7.61 -36.47
CA ALA A 39 2.53 8.95 -36.69
C ALA A 39 2.92 9.66 -35.37
N SER A 40 2.08 9.55 -34.34
CA SER A 40 2.35 10.10 -32.99
C SER A 40 3.60 9.47 -32.37
N ILE A 41 3.73 8.14 -32.43
CA ILE A 41 4.93 7.45 -31.94
C ILE A 41 6.19 7.89 -32.69
N ARG A 42 6.14 7.93 -34.02
CA ARG A 42 7.29 8.41 -34.83
C ARG A 42 7.67 9.84 -34.50
N ARG A 43 6.70 10.72 -34.26
CA ARG A 43 6.95 12.12 -33.84
C ARG A 43 7.65 12.15 -32.48
N LEU A 44 7.21 11.34 -31.51
CA LEU A 44 7.86 11.26 -30.21
C LEU A 44 9.29 10.72 -30.34
N GLU A 45 9.50 9.64 -31.09
CA GLU A 45 10.82 9.05 -31.36
C GLU A 45 11.76 10.05 -32.06
N ALA A 46 11.27 10.81 -33.02
CA ALA A 46 12.03 11.87 -33.68
C ALA A 46 12.40 13.04 -32.74
N LEU A 47 11.56 13.29 -31.75
CA LEU A 47 11.77 14.34 -30.73
C LEU A 47 12.89 13.97 -29.76
N ILE A 48 12.94 12.67 -29.37
CA ILE A 48 13.92 12.13 -28.43
C ILE A 48 15.13 11.47 -29.08
N GLU A 49 15.10 11.34 -30.43
CA GLU A 49 16.20 10.82 -31.28
C GLU A 49 16.54 9.35 -31.09
N TYR A 50 15.58 8.53 -30.60
CA TYR A 50 15.72 7.07 -30.53
C TYR A 50 14.37 6.35 -30.59
N GLN A 51 14.42 5.06 -30.99
CA GLN A 51 13.23 4.23 -31.08
C GLN A 51 12.76 3.77 -29.69
N LEU A 52 11.45 3.81 -29.50
CA LEU A 52 10.78 3.34 -28.27
C LEU A 52 10.20 1.95 -28.42
N PHE A 53 9.83 1.57 -29.65
CA PHE A 53 9.28 0.26 -29.96
C PHE A 53 10.11 -0.50 -30.99
N THR A 54 10.10 -1.82 -30.87
CA THR A 54 10.57 -2.77 -31.88
C THR A 54 9.42 -3.67 -32.32
N LYS A 55 9.45 -4.13 -33.57
CA LYS A 55 8.44 -5.01 -34.12
C LYS A 55 8.74 -6.46 -33.74
N VAL A 56 7.77 -7.17 -33.18
CA VAL A 56 7.88 -8.58 -32.81
C VAL A 56 6.70 -9.33 -33.44
N GLY A 57 6.91 -9.90 -34.64
CA GLY A 57 5.84 -10.53 -35.39
C GLY A 57 4.72 -9.55 -35.75
N ARG A 58 3.50 -9.81 -35.24
CA ARG A 58 2.30 -8.97 -35.42
C ARG A 58 2.11 -7.95 -34.30
N SER A 59 2.94 -7.98 -33.25
CA SER A 59 2.91 -7.09 -32.09
C SER A 59 4.08 -6.11 -32.08
N ILE A 60 4.08 -5.23 -31.10
CA ILE A 60 5.20 -4.34 -30.78
C ILE A 60 5.69 -4.61 -29.38
N SER A 61 6.97 -4.40 -29.13
CA SER A 61 7.59 -4.50 -27.81
C SER A 61 8.43 -3.26 -27.55
N LEU A 62 8.54 -2.86 -26.29
CA LEU A 62 9.40 -1.73 -25.91
C LEU A 62 10.88 -2.08 -26.10
N THR A 63 11.64 -1.14 -26.63
CA THR A 63 13.11 -1.17 -26.57
C THR A 63 13.58 -0.94 -25.13
N SER A 64 14.85 -1.23 -24.82
CA SER A 64 15.43 -0.91 -23.49
C SER A 64 15.28 0.59 -23.14
N ARG A 65 15.37 1.47 -24.14
CA ARG A 65 15.13 2.90 -23.97
C ARG A 65 13.66 3.21 -23.68
N GLY A 66 12.73 2.53 -24.38
CA GLY A 66 11.28 2.62 -24.13
C GLY A 66 10.92 2.15 -22.72
N GLN A 67 11.49 1.05 -22.26
CA GLN A 67 11.29 0.53 -20.89
C GLN A 67 11.75 1.53 -19.83
N ASN A 68 12.91 2.14 -20.02
CA ASN A 68 13.44 3.15 -19.09
C ASN A 68 12.64 4.46 -19.09
N LEU A 69 12.04 4.83 -20.22
CA LEU A 69 11.29 6.07 -20.39
C LEU A 69 9.84 5.94 -19.89
N LEU A 70 9.24 4.75 -20.03
CA LEU A 70 7.84 4.47 -19.70
C LEU A 70 7.45 4.96 -18.29
N PRO A 71 8.12 4.58 -17.19
CA PRO A 71 7.75 5.03 -15.86
C PRO A 71 7.88 6.55 -15.69
N LYS A 72 8.89 7.16 -16.30
CA LYS A 72 9.13 8.61 -16.21
C LYS A 72 8.03 9.43 -16.89
N LEU A 73 7.61 9.01 -18.09
CA LEU A 73 6.54 9.70 -18.83
C LEU A 73 5.17 9.47 -18.18
N ARG A 74 4.92 8.26 -17.64
CA ARG A 74 3.70 7.99 -16.86
C ARG A 74 3.61 8.92 -15.66
N GLN A 75 4.70 9.08 -14.93
CA GLN A 75 4.78 9.99 -13.78
C GLN A 75 4.55 11.44 -14.20
N ALA A 76 5.19 11.91 -15.28
CA ALA A 76 5.03 13.27 -15.78
C ALA A 76 3.58 13.57 -16.19
N LEU A 77 2.92 12.65 -16.92
CA LEU A 77 1.51 12.81 -17.32
C LEU A 77 0.60 12.86 -16.10
N CYS A 78 0.78 11.96 -15.13
CA CYS A 78 0.03 11.96 -13.87
C CYS A 78 0.18 13.29 -13.09
N MET A 79 1.39 13.89 -13.09
CA MET A 79 1.61 15.22 -12.49
C MET A 79 0.80 16.32 -13.17
N VAL A 80 0.72 16.30 -14.49
CA VAL A 80 -0.07 17.26 -15.26
C VAL A 80 -1.56 17.07 -14.99
N GLU A 81 -2.05 15.84 -15.04
CA GLU A 81 -3.45 15.50 -14.75
C GLU A 81 -3.85 15.93 -13.33
N ASN A 82 -3.00 15.65 -12.34
CA ASN A 82 -3.22 16.07 -10.96
C ASN A 82 -3.25 17.61 -10.81
N ALA A 83 -2.38 18.32 -11.54
CA ALA A 83 -2.35 19.78 -11.52
C ALA A 83 -3.60 20.42 -12.15
N LEU A 84 -4.20 19.74 -13.13
CA LEU A 84 -5.42 20.20 -13.83
C LEU A 84 -6.71 19.77 -13.12
N SER A 85 -6.63 18.83 -12.17
CA SER A 85 -7.79 18.37 -11.41
C SER A 85 -8.32 19.46 -10.48
N ILE A 86 -9.62 19.79 -10.57
CA ILE A 86 -10.27 20.86 -9.79
C ILE A 86 -10.30 20.57 -8.29
N SER A 87 -10.15 19.29 -7.89
CA SER A 87 -9.96 18.85 -6.50
C SER A 87 -9.22 17.51 -6.52
N PRO A 88 -7.90 17.49 -6.55
CA PRO A 88 -7.17 16.25 -6.41
C PRO A 88 -7.48 15.68 -5.02
N GLN A 89 -8.22 14.56 -4.98
CA GLN A 89 -8.40 13.82 -3.73
C GLN A 89 -7.05 13.38 -3.22
N PHE A 90 -6.74 13.73 -1.98
CA PHE A 90 -5.52 13.26 -1.31
C PHE A 90 -5.68 11.78 -0.98
N LYS A 91 -5.14 10.92 -1.84
CA LYS A 91 -5.27 9.47 -1.71
C LYS A 91 -4.28 8.93 -0.69
N VAL A 92 -4.82 8.26 0.33
CA VAL A 92 -4.05 7.63 1.40
C VAL A 92 -4.31 6.13 1.37
N TYR A 93 -3.25 5.34 1.36
CA TYR A 93 -3.31 3.91 1.64
C TYR A 93 -2.90 3.68 3.09
N CYS A 94 -3.70 2.97 3.86
CA CYS A 94 -3.41 2.71 5.26
C CYS A 94 -3.72 1.28 5.68
N SER A 95 -3.06 0.86 6.76
CA SER A 95 -3.41 -0.37 7.47
C SER A 95 -4.87 -0.34 7.95
N GLU A 96 -5.52 -1.50 8.04
CA GLU A 96 -6.86 -1.69 8.59
C GLU A 96 -7.02 -1.05 9.98
N VAL A 97 -5.94 -1.00 10.75
CA VAL A 97 -5.90 -0.39 12.09
C VAL A 97 -6.48 1.03 12.06
N PHE A 98 -6.17 1.81 11.01
CA PHE A 98 -6.49 3.24 10.91
C PHE A 98 -7.62 3.55 9.93
N SER A 99 -7.99 2.64 9.01
CA SER A 99 -8.88 2.91 7.88
C SER A 99 -10.21 3.55 8.29
N GLY A 100 -10.87 2.98 9.31
CA GLY A 100 -12.15 3.49 9.80
C GLY A 100 -12.09 4.88 10.42
N SER A 101 -10.96 5.25 11.03
CA SER A 101 -10.79 6.54 11.70
C SER A 101 -10.47 7.66 10.74
N LEU A 102 -9.84 7.34 9.63
CA LEU A 102 -9.47 8.32 8.61
C LEU A 102 -10.61 8.63 7.65
N SER A 103 -11.64 7.80 7.58
CA SER A 103 -12.79 7.97 6.66
C SER A 103 -13.59 9.26 6.90
N SER A 104 -13.46 9.87 8.07
CA SER A 104 -14.12 11.14 8.42
C SER A 104 -13.36 12.40 7.95
N ILE A 105 -12.16 12.26 7.39
CA ILE A 105 -11.33 13.41 7.00
C ILE A 105 -11.76 13.92 5.62
N ASN A 106 -12.22 15.16 5.55
CA ASN A 106 -12.61 15.79 4.30
C ASN A 106 -11.46 15.89 3.30
N ASN A 107 -11.75 15.68 2.01
CA ASN A 107 -10.81 15.71 0.88
C ASN A 107 -9.69 14.64 0.93
N VAL A 108 -9.84 13.63 1.78
CA VAL A 108 -8.97 12.45 1.82
C VAL A 108 -9.74 11.24 1.32
N SER A 109 -9.18 10.54 0.34
CA SER A 109 -9.69 9.24 -0.10
C SER A 109 -8.84 8.15 0.58
N VAL A 110 -9.46 7.40 1.47
CA VAL A 110 -8.80 6.35 2.23
C VAL A 110 -8.97 5.01 1.51
N HIS A 111 -7.88 4.34 1.29
CA HIS A 111 -7.83 3.00 0.71
C HIS A 111 -7.11 2.08 1.69
N GLU A 112 -7.69 0.92 1.92
CA GLU A 112 -7.02 -0.10 2.71
C GLU A 112 -5.89 -0.72 1.91
N ALA A 113 -4.76 -0.94 2.57
CA ALA A 113 -3.57 -1.46 1.92
C ALA A 113 -3.67 -2.98 1.80
N VAL A 114 -4.25 -3.44 0.70
CA VAL A 114 -4.32 -4.89 0.34
C VAL A 114 -3.18 -5.29 -0.58
N ALA A 115 -2.41 -4.32 -1.05
CA ALA A 115 -1.36 -4.53 -2.04
C ALA A 115 -0.02 -4.89 -1.37
N THR A 116 0.82 -5.59 -2.13
CA THR A 116 2.19 -5.86 -1.68
C THR A 116 2.96 -4.55 -1.44
N LYS A 117 3.94 -4.57 -0.54
CA LYS A 117 4.83 -3.43 -0.25
C LYS A 117 5.36 -2.78 -1.53
N ASN A 118 5.83 -3.60 -2.48
CA ASN A 118 6.40 -3.10 -3.72
C ASN A 118 5.39 -2.34 -4.58
N LEU A 119 4.16 -2.83 -4.68
CA LEU A 119 3.10 -2.15 -5.42
C LEU A 119 2.72 -0.81 -4.77
N LEU A 120 2.62 -0.76 -3.44
CA LEU A 120 2.34 0.49 -2.72
C LEU A 120 3.43 1.54 -2.95
N LEU A 121 4.70 1.14 -2.88
CA LEU A 121 5.82 2.04 -3.14
C LEU A 121 5.82 2.51 -4.61
N GLU A 122 5.50 1.63 -5.56
CA GLU A 122 5.36 2.00 -6.97
C GLU A 122 4.24 3.01 -7.19
N LEU A 123 3.06 2.81 -6.59
CA LEU A 123 1.94 3.76 -6.65
C LEU A 123 2.31 5.13 -6.07
N LEU A 124 3.13 5.16 -5.01
CA LEU A 124 3.64 6.39 -4.42
C LEU A 124 4.62 7.10 -5.38
N HIS A 125 5.53 6.37 -6.02
CA HIS A 125 6.44 6.93 -7.04
C HIS A 125 5.70 7.45 -8.27
N GLN A 126 4.65 6.75 -8.69
CA GLN A 126 3.79 7.17 -9.80
C GLN A 126 2.83 8.31 -9.41
N GLN A 127 2.86 8.80 -8.16
CA GLN A 127 1.94 9.83 -7.63
C GLN A 127 0.46 9.46 -7.71
N LYS A 128 0.14 8.18 -7.85
CA LYS A 128 -1.24 7.70 -7.80
C LYS A 128 -1.81 7.73 -6.38
N ILE A 129 -0.92 7.70 -5.39
CA ILE A 129 -1.22 7.91 -3.98
C ILE A 129 -0.28 8.98 -3.41
N ALA A 130 -0.72 9.68 -2.40
CA ALA A 130 0.04 10.76 -1.77
C ALA A 130 0.76 10.30 -0.50
N LEU A 131 0.20 9.34 0.23
CA LEU A 131 0.65 8.91 1.55
C LEU A 131 0.34 7.44 1.78
N ILE A 132 1.28 6.73 2.40
CA ILE A 132 1.05 5.40 2.98
C ILE A 132 1.14 5.53 4.50
N ILE A 133 0.25 4.84 5.23
CA ILE A 133 0.22 4.77 6.69
C ILE A 133 0.23 3.30 7.08
N ASP A 134 1.38 2.77 7.40
CA ASP A 134 1.52 1.34 7.65
C ASP A 134 2.73 1.01 8.54
N SER A 135 2.83 -0.23 8.98
CA SER A 135 4.00 -0.76 9.69
C SER A 135 5.18 -1.09 8.77
N ILE A 136 5.00 -1.03 7.46
CA ILE A 136 6.10 -1.21 6.51
C ILE A 136 7.10 -0.05 6.59
N LYS A 137 8.34 -0.32 6.19
CA LYS A 137 9.40 0.67 6.03
C LYS A 137 10.01 0.56 4.64
N SER A 138 10.33 1.68 4.03
CA SER A 138 11.01 1.74 2.73
C SER A 138 12.48 2.07 2.92
N ASP A 139 13.35 1.34 2.23
CA ASP A 139 14.79 1.65 2.16
C ASP A 139 15.12 2.60 1.01
N ASP A 140 14.11 3.02 0.23
CA ASP A 140 14.28 3.96 -0.86
C ASP A 140 14.64 5.34 -0.36
N SER A 141 15.81 5.82 -0.78
CA SER A 141 16.35 7.13 -0.38
C SER A 141 15.52 8.32 -0.86
N THR A 142 14.59 8.15 -1.79
CA THR A 142 13.68 9.21 -2.28
C THR A 142 12.43 9.37 -1.43
N LEU A 143 12.18 8.42 -0.53
CA LEU A 143 11.04 8.40 0.36
C LEU A 143 11.43 8.85 1.78
N VAL A 144 10.43 9.28 2.52
CA VAL A 144 10.52 9.60 3.95
C VAL A 144 9.74 8.54 4.70
N ASN A 145 10.35 7.96 5.73
CA ASN A 145 9.66 7.15 6.73
C ASN A 145 9.58 7.98 8.01
N GLU A 146 8.41 8.51 8.32
CA GLU A 146 8.17 9.33 9.51
C GLU A 146 7.40 8.49 10.52
N VAL A 147 8.01 8.11 11.64
CA VAL A 147 7.34 7.36 12.71
C VAL A 147 6.18 8.19 13.27
N ILE A 148 5.01 7.56 13.38
CA ILE A 148 3.80 8.20 13.89
C ILE A 148 3.27 7.56 15.17
N HIS A 149 3.48 6.25 15.34
CA HIS A 149 3.02 5.49 16.49
C HIS A 149 3.80 4.21 16.67
N GLU A 150 3.92 3.76 17.91
CA GLU A 150 4.48 2.46 18.29
C GLU A 150 3.57 1.83 19.34
N GLU A 151 3.24 0.57 19.16
CA GLU A 151 2.37 -0.15 20.08
C GLU A 151 2.78 -1.62 20.24
N PRO A 152 2.44 -2.27 21.38
CA PRO A 152 2.66 -3.69 21.54
C PRO A 152 1.65 -4.50 20.70
N SER A 153 2.01 -5.75 20.44
CA SER A 153 1.07 -6.76 20.00
C SER A 153 0.48 -7.49 21.21
N VAL A 154 -0.74 -7.99 21.06
CA VAL A 154 -1.47 -8.73 22.08
C VAL A 154 -2.00 -10.04 21.52
N VAL A 155 -2.29 -10.99 22.42
CA VAL A 155 -3.02 -12.20 22.06
C VAL A 155 -4.51 -11.94 22.13
N VAL A 156 -5.25 -12.39 21.13
CA VAL A 156 -6.70 -12.38 21.14
C VAL A 156 -7.27 -13.78 20.98
N CYS A 157 -8.38 -14.03 21.66
CA CYS A 157 -9.22 -15.21 21.50
C CYS A 157 -10.68 -14.84 21.78
N ARG A 158 -11.62 -15.70 21.40
CA ARG A 158 -13.04 -15.50 21.73
C ARG A 158 -13.27 -15.51 23.25
N LYS A 159 -14.26 -14.74 23.71
CA LYS A 159 -14.57 -14.59 25.15
C LYS A 159 -14.84 -15.92 25.85
N THR A 160 -15.50 -16.83 25.16
CA THR A 160 -15.87 -18.17 25.66
C THR A 160 -14.83 -19.23 25.30
N HIS A 161 -13.55 -18.88 25.17
CA HIS A 161 -12.50 -19.84 24.84
C HIS A 161 -12.40 -20.93 25.93
N PRO A 162 -12.41 -22.22 25.56
CA PRO A 162 -12.58 -23.31 26.54
C PRO A 162 -11.38 -23.48 27.46
N ARG A 163 -10.21 -22.99 27.11
CA ARG A 163 -8.94 -23.20 27.83
C ARG A 163 -8.24 -21.94 28.28
N ILE A 164 -8.73 -20.76 27.85
CA ILE A 164 -8.11 -19.47 28.15
C ILE A 164 -9.15 -18.58 28.83
N ASN A 165 -8.76 -17.99 29.97
CA ASN A 165 -9.61 -17.06 30.72
C ASN A 165 -8.78 -15.88 31.25
N GLY A 166 -8.68 -14.83 30.47
CA GLY A 166 -8.04 -13.55 30.81
C GLY A 166 -6.51 -13.57 30.89
N GLN A 167 -5.87 -14.72 30.84
CA GLN A 167 -4.41 -14.88 30.89
C GLN A 167 -3.95 -16.14 30.14
N ILE A 168 -2.72 -16.08 29.63
CA ILE A 168 -2.09 -17.21 28.96
C ILE A 168 -0.59 -17.21 29.31
N ASN A 169 -0.04 -18.41 29.62
CA ASN A 169 1.38 -18.57 29.80
C ASN A 169 2.07 -19.07 28.53
N THR A 170 3.40 -18.94 28.45
CA THR A 170 4.20 -19.31 27.27
C THR A 170 3.95 -20.76 26.80
N LYS A 171 3.87 -21.72 27.73
CA LYS A 171 3.64 -23.15 27.41
C LYS A 171 2.26 -23.37 26.79
N GLN A 172 1.24 -22.71 27.31
CA GLN A 172 -0.13 -22.78 26.80
C GLN A 172 -0.21 -22.09 25.43
N PHE A 173 0.41 -20.93 25.31
CA PHE A 173 0.45 -20.16 24.06
C PHE A 173 0.98 -20.99 22.87
N PHE A 174 2.11 -21.69 23.04
CA PHE A 174 2.65 -22.56 21.99
C PHE A 174 1.86 -23.87 21.75
N LYS A 175 1.01 -24.25 22.68
CA LYS A 175 0.16 -25.46 22.56
C LYS A 175 -1.16 -25.17 21.83
N GLU A 176 -1.64 -23.94 21.85
CA GLU A 176 -2.88 -23.56 21.18
C GLU A 176 -2.70 -23.51 19.66
N LYS A 177 -3.82 -23.58 18.95
CA LYS A 177 -3.88 -23.38 17.50
C LYS A 177 -3.93 -21.91 17.18
N HIS A 178 -3.22 -21.51 16.14
CA HIS A 178 -3.07 -20.09 15.77
C HIS A 178 -3.71 -19.79 14.42
N CYS A 179 -4.39 -18.64 14.36
CA CYS A 179 -4.69 -17.95 13.12
C CYS A 179 -3.62 -16.86 12.91
N VAL A 180 -2.95 -16.90 11.77
CA VAL A 180 -1.85 -15.97 11.44
C VAL A 180 -2.16 -15.16 10.18
N LEU A 181 -1.56 -13.97 10.10
CA LEU A 181 -1.55 -13.18 8.86
C LEU A 181 -0.59 -13.81 7.85
N THR A 182 -0.85 -13.62 6.55
CA THR A 182 0.06 -14.03 5.47
C THR A 182 1.45 -13.42 5.65
N ASP A 183 2.48 -14.12 5.19
CA ASP A 183 3.90 -13.79 5.39
C ASP A 183 4.27 -12.37 4.94
N GLU A 184 3.66 -11.84 3.88
CA GLU A 184 3.97 -10.51 3.37
C GLU A 184 3.67 -9.38 4.38
N TRP A 185 2.71 -9.59 5.28
CA TRP A 185 2.34 -8.64 6.34
C TRP A 185 3.02 -8.94 7.67
N ALA A 186 3.20 -10.21 7.97
CA ALA A 186 3.72 -10.68 9.25
C ALA A 186 5.22 -10.42 9.43
N VAL A 187 6.00 -10.43 8.36
CA VAL A 187 7.47 -10.20 8.37
C VAL A 187 7.85 -8.84 8.96
N ASN A 188 6.99 -7.85 8.88
CA ASN A 188 7.30 -6.50 9.36
C ASN A 188 6.89 -6.24 10.83
N GLN A 189 6.10 -7.13 11.44
CA GLN A 189 5.53 -6.86 12.76
C GLN A 189 6.28 -7.49 13.93
N THR A 190 7.10 -8.54 13.69
CA THR A 190 7.91 -9.14 14.76
C THR A 190 9.28 -9.53 14.21
N THR A 191 10.36 -9.09 14.83
CA THR A 191 11.74 -9.47 14.45
C THR A 191 12.01 -10.97 14.59
N ASN A 192 11.16 -11.70 15.27
CA ASN A 192 11.27 -13.15 15.48
C ASN A 192 10.10 -13.92 14.82
N HIS A 193 9.50 -13.34 13.77
CA HIS A 193 8.33 -13.93 13.11
C HIS A 193 8.58 -15.39 12.67
N ASN A 194 9.69 -15.65 12.00
CA ASN A 194 10.05 -17.02 11.59
C ASN A 194 10.24 -17.96 12.78
N GLN A 195 10.82 -17.48 13.88
CA GLN A 195 11.00 -18.28 15.10
C GLN A 195 9.68 -18.54 15.79
N TYR A 196 8.76 -17.57 15.78
CA TYR A 196 7.40 -17.74 16.26
C TYR A 196 6.64 -18.78 15.43
N LEU A 197 6.55 -18.61 14.12
CA LEU A 197 5.81 -19.53 13.22
C LEU A 197 6.32 -20.97 13.27
N ASN A 198 7.63 -21.17 13.45
CA ASN A 198 8.21 -22.49 13.55
C ASN A 198 7.84 -23.23 14.85
N ASN A 199 7.33 -22.53 15.87
CA ASN A 199 7.03 -23.09 17.18
C ASN A 199 5.54 -23.17 17.51
N VAL A 200 4.66 -22.67 16.65
CA VAL A 200 3.20 -22.69 16.85
C VAL A 200 2.50 -23.62 15.86
N GLN A 201 1.36 -24.12 16.25
CA GLN A 201 0.48 -24.86 15.37
C GLN A 201 -0.39 -23.89 14.57
N VAL A 202 -0.01 -23.58 13.34
CA VAL A 202 -0.81 -22.75 12.43
C VAL A 202 -1.99 -23.58 11.91
N GLU A 203 -3.21 -23.18 12.24
CA GLU A 203 -4.46 -23.81 11.78
C GLU A 203 -5.04 -23.03 10.59
N THR A 204 -4.95 -21.71 10.64
CA THR A 204 -5.51 -20.84 9.61
C THR A 204 -4.53 -19.71 9.25
N VAL A 205 -4.49 -19.38 7.97
CA VAL A 205 -3.76 -18.21 7.45
C VAL A 205 -4.79 -17.25 6.86
N ALA A 206 -4.83 -16.02 7.33
CA ALA A 206 -5.72 -14.97 6.85
C ALA A 206 -4.93 -13.87 6.12
N SER A 207 -5.57 -13.20 5.18
CA SER A 207 -4.95 -12.11 4.39
C SER A 207 -5.18 -10.71 4.98
N SER A 208 -5.93 -10.60 6.08
CA SER A 208 -6.30 -9.33 6.71
C SER A 208 -6.47 -9.49 8.21
N LEU A 209 -6.31 -8.39 8.98
CA LEU A 209 -6.58 -8.38 10.44
C LEU A 209 -8.05 -8.71 10.73
N SER A 210 -8.97 -8.18 9.94
CA SER A 210 -10.39 -8.51 10.03
C SER A 210 -10.64 -10.01 9.83
N GLY A 211 -9.99 -10.63 8.85
CA GLY A 211 -10.07 -12.08 8.62
C GLY A 211 -9.51 -12.90 9.79
N VAL A 212 -8.41 -12.44 10.41
CA VAL A 212 -7.85 -13.04 11.62
C VAL A 212 -8.87 -13.00 12.76
N VAL A 213 -9.45 -11.81 13.03
CA VAL A 213 -10.41 -11.65 14.14
C VAL A 213 -11.68 -12.47 13.91
N LEU A 214 -12.22 -12.48 12.70
CA LEU A 214 -13.40 -13.30 12.36
C LEU A 214 -13.12 -14.79 12.56
N ASN A 215 -11.94 -15.29 12.18
CA ASN A 215 -11.56 -16.67 12.46
C ASN A 215 -11.50 -16.96 13.96
N VAL A 216 -10.91 -16.06 14.74
CA VAL A 216 -10.75 -16.20 16.18
C VAL A 216 -12.10 -16.27 16.92
N ILE A 217 -13.10 -15.47 16.53
CA ILE A 217 -14.42 -15.47 17.19
C ILE A 217 -15.24 -16.73 16.88
N GLU A 218 -14.99 -17.35 15.71
CA GLU A 218 -15.73 -18.54 15.26
C GLU A 218 -15.01 -19.86 15.59
N SER A 219 -13.82 -19.81 16.22
CA SER A 219 -13.01 -20.99 16.51
C SER A 219 -12.39 -20.95 17.91
N ASP A 220 -11.60 -21.98 18.25
CA ASP A 220 -10.73 -21.99 19.42
C ASP A 220 -9.30 -21.54 19.07
N ASN A 221 -9.10 -20.89 17.95
CA ASN A 221 -7.81 -20.34 17.58
C ASN A 221 -7.50 -19.09 18.40
N ILE A 222 -6.21 -18.86 18.62
CA ILE A 222 -5.70 -17.59 19.13
C ILE A 222 -4.95 -16.85 18.02
N ALA A 223 -4.79 -15.56 18.17
CA ALA A 223 -4.00 -14.78 17.22
C ALA A 223 -3.22 -13.66 17.91
N ILE A 224 -2.15 -13.20 17.26
CA ILE A 224 -1.41 -11.99 17.63
C ILE A 224 -1.84 -10.86 16.71
N ILE A 225 -2.32 -9.76 17.30
CA ILE A 225 -2.71 -8.55 16.56
C ILE A 225 -2.25 -7.29 17.30
N PRO A 226 -2.18 -6.12 16.63
CA PRO A 226 -1.85 -4.86 17.29
C PRO A 226 -2.85 -4.52 18.41
N HIS A 227 -2.33 -3.97 19.51
CA HIS A 227 -3.12 -3.65 20.71
C HIS A 227 -4.31 -2.72 20.40
N SER A 228 -4.07 -1.63 19.67
CA SER A 228 -5.12 -0.66 19.35
C SER A 228 -6.25 -1.27 18.52
N PHE A 229 -5.93 -2.19 17.59
CA PHE A 229 -6.93 -2.89 16.80
C PHE A 229 -7.74 -3.86 17.68
N ALA A 230 -7.07 -4.60 18.57
CA ALA A 230 -7.73 -5.48 19.52
C ALA A 230 -8.70 -4.73 20.45
N MET A 231 -8.23 -3.61 21.03
CA MET A 231 -9.05 -2.80 21.95
C MET A 231 -10.26 -2.17 21.28
N LYS A 232 -10.11 -1.73 20.03
CA LYS A 232 -11.20 -1.18 19.23
C LYS A 232 -12.37 -2.15 19.05
N TRP A 233 -12.08 -3.44 18.88
CA TRP A 233 -13.08 -4.47 18.58
C TRP A 233 -13.43 -5.37 19.75
N LYS A 234 -12.75 -5.22 20.91
CA LYS A 234 -12.88 -6.06 22.09
C LYS A 234 -14.33 -6.29 22.51
N GLU A 235 -15.08 -5.20 22.72
CA GLU A 235 -16.44 -5.27 23.23
C GLU A 235 -17.44 -5.68 22.13
N GLN A 236 -17.28 -5.16 20.89
CA GLN A 236 -18.21 -5.45 19.79
C GLN A 236 -18.15 -6.90 19.30
N LEU A 237 -16.99 -7.54 19.45
CA LEU A 237 -16.76 -8.90 18.97
C LEU A 237 -16.51 -9.90 20.10
N ASP A 238 -16.80 -9.51 21.35
CA ASP A 238 -16.63 -10.37 22.53
C ASP A 238 -15.25 -11.07 22.58
N LEU A 239 -14.18 -10.29 22.47
CA LEU A 239 -12.81 -10.80 22.51
C LEU A 239 -12.23 -10.75 23.92
N GLN A 240 -11.41 -11.75 24.26
CA GLN A 240 -10.39 -11.61 25.28
C GLN A 240 -9.16 -10.97 24.63
N VAL A 241 -8.63 -9.94 25.26
CA VAL A 241 -7.36 -9.27 24.89
C VAL A 241 -6.40 -9.51 26.03
N ILE A 242 -5.28 -10.17 25.74
CA ILE A 242 -4.37 -10.74 26.73
C ILE A 242 -2.94 -10.35 26.36
N ASP A 243 -2.13 -10.03 27.35
CA ASP A 243 -0.72 -9.72 27.14
C ASP A 243 0.01 -10.89 26.46
N LEU A 244 0.90 -10.56 25.55
CA LEU A 244 1.71 -11.54 24.84
C LEU A 244 2.74 -12.17 25.80
N PRO A 245 2.73 -13.51 26.01
CA PRO A 245 3.58 -14.17 27.00
C PRO A 245 5.03 -14.42 26.51
N ILE A 246 5.42 -13.79 25.43
CA ILE A 246 6.76 -13.86 24.81
C ILE A 246 7.28 -12.46 24.51
N GLU A 247 8.58 -12.29 24.45
CA GLU A 247 9.18 -11.04 24.02
C GLU A 247 8.87 -10.76 22.55
N SER A 248 8.44 -9.56 22.27
CA SER A 248 8.17 -9.06 20.91
C SER A 248 8.58 -7.61 20.80
N ASN A 249 8.92 -7.20 19.59
CA ASN A 249 9.10 -5.77 19.33
C ASN A 249 7.76 -5.05 19.23
N LEU A 250 7.80 -3.74 19.44
CA LEU A 250 6.67 -2.87 19.16
C LEU A 250 6.40 -2.83 17.66
N VAL A 251 5.12 -2.81 17.30
CA VAL A 251 4.69 -2.50 15.94
C VAL A 251 4.87 -1.01 15.72
N THR A 252 5.73 -0.63 14.80
CA THR A 252 6.04 0.78 14.49
C THR A 252 5.33 1.19 13.21
N TYR A 253 4.43 2.16 13.29
CA TYR A 253 3.73 2.71 12.14
C TYR A 253 4.40 3.97 11.60
N HIS A 254 4.43 4.08 10.28
CA HIS A 254 5.08 5.16 9.57
C HIS A 254 4.13 5.88 8.63
N PHE A 255 4.31 7.19 8.47
CA PHE A 255 3.96 7.88 7.24
C PHE A 255 5.09 7.66 6.24
N ILE A 256 4.73 7.13 5.06
CA ILE A 256 5.66 7.00 3.95
C ILE A 256 5.17 7.91 2.82
N TYR A 257 6.01 8.83 2.40
CA TYR A 257 5.71 9.79 1.34
C TYR A 257 6.99 10.23 0.63
N HIS A 258 6.86 10.77 -0.59
CA HIS A 258 8.01 11.21 -1.36
C HIS A 258 8.69 12.43 -0.73
N LYS A 259 10.02 12.49 -0.71
CA LYS A 259 10.82 13.60 -0.12
C LYS A 259 10.43 14.98 -0.64
N ARG A 260 10.02 15.12 -1.91
CA ARG A 260 9.54 16.38 -2.49
C ARG A 260 8.33 16.96 -1.74
N GLU A 261 7.49 16.10 -1.14
CA GLU A 261 6.30 16.49 -0.39
C GLU A 261 6.62 16.94 1.05
N LYS A 262 7.88 16.81 1.49
CA LYS A 262 8.30 17.15 2.86
C LYS A 262 7.95 18.61 3.21
N ASN A 263 8.18 19.53 2.28
CA ASN A 263 7.96 20.98 2.45
C ASN A 263 6.68 21.47 1.76
N ASN A 264 5.90 20.60 1.12
CA ASN A 264 4.62 20.97 0.52
C ASN A 264 3.61 21.29 1.64
N LEU A 265 3.16 22.55 1.69
CA LEU A 265 2.27 23.06 2.76
C LEU A 265 0.92 22.33 2.79
N HIS A 266 0.33 22.02 1.63
CA HIS A 266 -0.92 21.28 1.54
C HIS A 266 -0.76 19.87 2.08
N HIS A 267 0.25 19.14 1.60
CA HIS A 267 0.56 17.79 2.05
C HIS A 267 0.86 17.75 3.55
N LYS A 268 1.64 18.72 4.07
CA LYS A 268 1.95 18.83 5.50
C LYS A 268 0.70 19.09 6.35
N ARG A 269 -0.21 19.95 5.87
CA ARG A 269 -1.49 20.23 6.55
C ARG A 269 -2.34 18.96 6.69
N ILE A 270 -2.44 18.16 5.63
CA ILE A 270 -3.21 16.91 5.66
C ILE A 270 -2.54 15.89 6.59
N ARG A 271 -1.20 15.70 6.51
CA ARG A 271 -0.49 14.81 7.45
C ARG A 271 -0.72 15.21 8.91
N ASN A 272 -0.70 16.50 9.22
CA ASN A 272 -0.95 16.97 10.57
C ASN A 272 -2.42 16.70 11.01
N ASN A 273 -3.38 16.90 10.11
CA ASN A 273 -4.79 16.59 10.39
C ASN A 273 -4.97 15.09 10.65
N ILE A 274 -4.35 14.24 9.85
CA ILE A 274 -4.34 12.79 10.08
C ILE A 274 -3.73 12.44 11.44
N LYS A 275 -2.58 13.00 11.80
CA LYS A 275 -1.97 12.78 13.12
C LYS A 275 -2.89 13.15 14.26
N GLU A 276 -3.56 14.31 14.18
CA GLU A 276 -4.50 14.75 15.21
C GLU A 276 -5.70 13.77 15.34
N THR A 277 -6.21 13.30 14.19
CA THR A 277 -7.31 12.32 14.17
C THR A 277 -6.90 10.97 14.77
N LEU A 278 -5.63 10.57 14.62
CA LEU A 278 -5.11 9.31 15.16
C LEU A 278 -4.69 9.40 16.64
N LYS A 279 -4.49 10.60 17.22
CA LYS A 279 -4.08 10.77 18.62
C LYS A 279 -4.93 10.01 19.66
N PRO A 280 -6.26 9.91 19.53
CA PRO A 280 -7.06 9.12 20.47
C PRO A 280 -6.70 7.64 20.53
N PHE A 281 -6.23 7.09 19.40
CA PHE A 281 -5.77 5.69 19.31
C PHE A 281 -4.49 5.41 20.10
N TYR A 282 -3.68 6.46 20.35
CA TYR A 282 -2.40 6.35 21.02
C TYR A 282 -2.50 6.48 22.55
N LYS A 283 -3.68 6.75 23.08
CA LYS A 283 -3.92 6.99 24.51
C LYS A 283 -4.74 5.90 25.20
N SER A 284 -5.19 4.88 24.44
CA SER A 284 -5.99 3.78 24.98
C SER A 284 -5.14 2.59 25.40
#